data_843fb3a787b3774bfdc65f792e9eae26
#
_entry.id   843fb3a787b3774bfdc65f792e9eae26
#
_cell.length_a   1.000
_cell.length_b   1.000
_cell.length_c   1.000
_cell.angle_alpha   90.00
_cell.angle_beta   90.00
_cell.angle_gamma   90.00
#
_symmetry.space_group_name_H-M   'P 1'
#
loop_
_entity.id
_entity.type
_entity.pdbx_description
1 polymer ?
#
loop_
_entity_poly.entity_id
_entity_poly.type
_entity_poly.pdbx_seq_one_letter_code
_entity_poly.pdbx_strand_id
1 'polypeptide(L)'
;MNSQLPYNDFGTWLRTLFPYKIQKISVNAGFSCPNRDGRISTGGCTFCDNNTFNPSYCDKNKTIRKQLETGKLFFARKYPDMRYLAYFQAYSNTYASLDTLKRLYEEALQTDGVVGLVIGTRPDCVTSEILDYIGNLSRQTFIIIEYGIESNNNVTLNKINRGHSFECSCRAIKETKERGILTGGHVILGLPGET
;
A
#
# COMPACT_ATOMS: atom_id res chain seq x y z
N MET A 1 -28.85 -18.99 -1.00
CA MET A 1 -27.78 -19.74 -1.66
C MET A 1 -26.50 -18.92 -1.55
N ASN A 2 -25.56 -19.30 -0.68
CA ASN A 2 -24.24 -18.69 -0.67
C ASN A 2 -23.51 -19.14 -1.94
N SER A 3 -23.48 -18.30 -2.97
CA SER A 3 -22.59 -18.53 -4.10
C SER A 3 -21.16 -18.34 -3.59
N GLN A 4 -20.51 -19.44 -3.27
CA GLN A 4 -19.10 -19.43 -2.91
C GLN A 4 -18.33 -18.98 -4.15
N LEU A 5 -17.74 -17.78 -4.08
CA LEU A 5 -16.89 -17.29 -5.16
C LEU A 5 -15.73 -18.27 -5.39
N PRO A 6 -15.30 -18.49 -6.65
CA PRO A 6 -14.20 -19.41 -6.95
C PRO A 6 -12.84 -18.90 -6.44
N TYR A 7 -12.80 -17.75 -5.78
CA TYR A 7 -11.62 -17.13 -5.20
C TYR A 7 -11.96 -16.48 -3.86
N ASN A 8 -10.95 -16.32 -3.01
CA ASN A 8 -11.08 -15.61 -1.75
C ASN A 8 -10.80 -14.11 -1.96
N ASP A 9 -11.84 -13.28 -2.03
CA ASP A 9 -11.68 -11.84 -2.18
C ASP A 9 -11.25 -11.17 -0.85
N PHE A 10 -10.57 -10.04 -0.97
CA PHE A 10 -10.04 -9.28 0.16
C PHE A 10 -11.14 -8.85 1.15
N GLY A 11 -12.32 -8.47 0.65
CA GLY A 11 -13.44 -8.07 1.51
C GLY A 11 -14.01 -9.24 2.32
N THR A 12 -14.10 -10.42 1.72
CA THR A 12 -14.51 -11.66 2.42
C THR A 12 -13.48 -12.03 3.48
N TRP A 13 -12.20 -11.99 3.16
CA TRP A 13 -11.14 -12.24 4.13
C TRP A 13 -11.17 -11.25 5.31
N LEU A 14 -11.34 -9.94 5.05
CA LEU A 14 -11.46 -8.95 6.12
C LEU A 14 -12.65 -9.22 7.06
N ARG A 15 -13.77 -9.75 6.54
CA ARG A 15 -14.93 -10.15 7.38
C ARG A 15 -14.61 -11.30 8.34
N THR A 16 -13.58 -12.09 8.09
CA THR A 16 -13.14 -13.11 9.05
C THR A 16 -12.31 -12.54 10.21
N LEU A 17 -11.76 -11.34 10.02
CA LEU A 17 -10.88 -10.67 10.98
C LEU A 17 -11.58 -9.59 11.81
N PHE A 18 -12.61 -8.95 11.23
CA PHE A 18 -13.29 -7.82 11.84
C PHE A 18 -14.80 -8.05 11.95
N PRO A 19 -15.43 -7.69 13.10
CA PRO A 19 -16.86 -7.84 13.30
C PRO A 19 -17.69 -6.76 12.57
N TYR A 20 -17.04 -5.80 11.95
CA TYR A 20 -17.65 -4.68 11.21
C TYR A 20 -17.08 -4.60 9.79
N LYS A 21 -17.78 -3.82 8.95
CA LYS A 21 -17.30 -3.60 7.59
C LYS A 21 -16.06 -2.73 7.58
N ILE A 22 -15.07 -3.14 6.82
CA ILE A 22 -13.85 -2.39 6.58
C ILE A 22 -13.86 -1.77 5.19
N GLN A 23 -13.44 -0.51 5.09
CA GLN A 23 -13.22 0.22 3.85
C GLN A 23 -11.80 0.79 3.81
N LYS A 24 -11.07 0.54 2.72
CA LYS A 24 -9.82 1.25 2.44
C LYS A 24 -10.14 2.69 2.04
N ILE A 25 -9.45 3.67 2.65
CA ILE A 25 -9.47 5.07 2.23
C ILE A 25 -8.07 5.43 1.77
N SER A 26 -7.92 5.74 0.49
CA SER A 26 -6.64 6.16 -0.08
C SER A 26 -6.19 7.50 0.51
N VAL A 27 -4.89 7.64 0.76
CA VAL A 27 -4.25 8.88 1.18
C VAL A 27 -2.98 9.11 0.34
N ASN A 28 -2.74 10.36 0.01
CA ASN A 28 -1.53 10.82 -0.65
C ASN A 28 -0.66 11.56 0.38
N ALA A 29 0.41 10.91 0.81
CA ALA A 29 1.33 11.46 1.80
C ALA A 29 2.46 12.31 1.19
N GLY A 30 2.42 12.56 -0.12
CA GLY A 30 3.43 13.34 -0.82
C GLY A 30 4.76 12.64 -1.03
N PHE A 31 4.81 11.31 -0.89
CA PHE A 31 6.01 10.53 -1.17
C PHE A 31 6.41 10.59 -2.64
N SER A 32 7.68 10.29 -2.90
CA SER A 32 8.24 10.14 -4.24
C SER A 32 8.48 8.65 -4.58
N CYS A 33 9.14 8.42 -5.69
CA CYS A 33 9.57 7.10 -6.12
C CYS A 33 11.00 7.20 -6.66
N PRO A 34 11.94 6.33 -6.25
CA PRO A 34 13.34 6.37 -6.71
C PRO A 34 13.47 6.16 -8.22
N ASN A 35 12.43 5.64 -8.87
CA ASN A 35 12.34 5.48 -10.32
C ASN A 35 11.84 6.76 -11.03
N ARG A 36 11.58 7.85 -10.30
CA ARG A 36 11.09 9.14 -10.83
C ARG A 36 11.92 10.34 -10.39
N ASP A 37 12.54 10.28 -9.22
CA ASP A 37 13.30 11.40 -8.65
C ASP A 37 14.79 11.43 -9.03
N GLY A 38 15.20 10.52 -9.90
CA GLY A 38 16.58 10.45 -10.42
C GLY A 38 17.50 9.52 -9.64
N ARG A 39 17.07 8.90 -8.54
CA ARG A 39 17.93 7.97 -7.79
C ARG A 39 18.19 6.68 -8.56
N ILE A 40 17.18 6.13 -9.24
CA ILE A 40 17.29 4.97 -10.14
C ILE A 40 17.06 5.41 -11.57
N SER A 41 15.97 6.14 -11.81
CA SER A 41 15.53 6.63 -13.11
C SER A 41 14.65 7.87 -12.95
N THR A 42 14.43 8.62 -14.03
CA THR A 42 13.53 9.80 -14.04
C THR A 42 12.18 9.53 -14.66
N GLY A 43 12.05 8.49 -15.50
CA GLY A 43 10.84 8.20 -16.29
C GLY A 43 9.72 7.48 -15.52
N GLY A 44 10.06 6.77 -14.47
CA GLY A 44 9.14 5.84 -13.81
C GLY A 44 8.93 4.55 -14.60
N CYS A 45 8.07 3.68 -14.10
CA CYS A 45 7.64 2.48 -14.82
C CYS A 45 6.70 2.85 -15.96
N THR A 46 6.74 2.11 -17.08
CA THR A 46 5.97 2.43 -18.30
C THR A 46 4.45 2.39 -18.10
N PHE A 47 3.96 1.63 -17.14
CA PHE A 47 2.54 1.49 -16.80
C PHE A 47 2.07 2.48 -15.71
N CYS A 48 2.99 3.22 -15.09
CA CYS A 48 2.69 3.97 -13.85
C CYS A 48 2.00 5.31 -14.15
N ASP A 49 0.69 5.35 -13.89
CA ASP A 49 -0.08 6.59 -13.80
C ASP A 49 -0.66 6.76 -12.39
N ASN A 50 0.02 7.58 -11.59
CA ASN A 50 -0.42 7.86 -10.22
C ASN A 50 -1.71 8.70 -10.12
N ASN A 51 -2.14 9.36 -11.20
CA ASN A 51 -3.38 10.12 -11.21
C ASN A 51 -4.60 9.21 -11.13
N THR A 52 -4.51 8.02 -11.74
CA THR A 52 -5.59 7.01 -11.76
C THR A 52 -5.97 6.52 -10.35
N PHE A 53 -5.03 6.53 -9.41
CA PHE A 53 -5.21 5.99 -8.06
C PHE A 53 -5.47 7.06 -6.99
N ASN A 54 -5.54 8.34 -7.36
CA ASN A 54 -5.81 9.44 -6.46
C ASN A 54 -7.26 9.93 -6.59
N PRO A 55 -8.18 9.50 -5.72
CA PRO A 55 -9.49 10.13 -5.61
C PRO A 55 -9.36 11.65 -5.38
N SER A 56 -10.36 12.41 -5.78
CA SER A 56 -10.34 13.88 -5.71
C SER A 56 -10.11 14.48 -4.30
N TYR A 57 -10.34 13.69 -3.26
CA TYR A 57 -10.05 14.10 -1.88
C TYR A 57 -8.59 13.86 -1.46
N CYS A 58 -7.83 13.03 -2.17
CA CYS A 58 -6.41 12.77 -1.94
C CYS A 58 -5.57 13.92 -2.50
N ASP A 59 -5.09 14.77 -1.62
CA ASP A 59 -4.28 15.94 -1.97
C ASP A 59 -3.06 16.01 -1.03
N LYS A 60 -1.86 15.91 -1.59
CA LYS A 60 -0.59 15.96 -0.83
C LYS A 60 -0.40 17.24 0.01
N ASN A 61 -1.14 18.30 -0.29
CA ASN A 61 -1.11 19.56 0.46
C ASN A 61 -2.04 19.55 1.69
N LYS A 62 -2.84 18.50 1.86
CA LYS A 62 -3.70 18.28 3.03
C LYS A 62 -3.05 17.29 3.98
N THR A 63 -3.31 17.43 5.28
CA THR A 63 -2.88 16.45 6.27
C THR A 63 -3.51 15.08 6.01
N ILE A 64 -2.88 14.01 6.47
CA ILE A 64 -3.41 12.64 6.35
C ILE A 64 -4.78 12.55 7.00
N ARG A 65 -4.94 13.13 8.20
CA ARG A 65 -6.23 13.21 8.91
C ARG A 65 -7.31 13.86 8.05
N LYS A 66 -7.02 15.01 7.42
CA LYS A 66 -8.01 15.72 6.60
C LYS A 66 -8.44 14.91 5.37
N GLN A 67 -7.51 14.19 4.74
CA GLN A 67 -7.82 13.30 3.62
C GLN A 67 -8.71 12.14 4.09
N LEU A 68 -8.38 11.52 5.22
CA LEU A 68 -9.17 10.43 5.81
C LEU A 68 -10.58 10.88 6.19
N GLU A 69 -10.73 12.03 6.86
CA GLU A 69 -12.04 12.60 7.20
C GLU A 69 -12.90 12.85 5.97
N THR A 70 -12.30 13.42 4.91
CA THR A 70 -13.03 13.65 3.65
C THR A 70 -13.40 12.34 2.97
N GLY A 71 -12.47 11.36 2.94
CA GLY A 71 -12.74 10.03 2.40
C GLY A 71 -13.83 9.28 3.17
N LYS A 72 -13.87 9.41 4.50
CA LYS A 72 -14.96 8.85 5.32
C LYS A 72 -16.33 9.39 4.89
N LEU A 73 -16.45 10.68 4.68
CA LEU A 73 -17.71 11.30 4.21
C LEU A 73 -18.15 10.77 2.83
N PHE A 74 -17.19 10.47 1.96
CA PHE A 74 -17.47 9.89 0.65
C PHE A 74 -18.11 8.49 0.76
N PHE A 75 -17.69 7.68 1.75
CA PHE A 75 -18.17 6.32 1.95
C PHE A 75 -19.31 6.19 2.99
N ALA A 76 -19.48 7.17 3.89
CA ALA A 76 -20.39 7.10 5.04
C ALA A 76 -21.86 6.84 4.71
N ARG A 77 -22.29 7.14 3.49
CA ARG A 77 -23.70 6.97 3.07
C ARG A 77 -24.16 5.50 2.99
N LYS A 78 -23.22 4.55 3.05
CA LYS A 78 -23.51 3.14 2.74
C LYS A 78 -23.67 2.24 3.97
N TYR A 79 -22.92 2.52 5.06
CA TYR A 79 -22.88 1.64 6.25
C TYR A 79 -22.53 2.45 7.51
N PRO A 80 -23.41 2.52 8.53
CA PRO A 80 -23.19 3.35 9.72
C PRO A 80 -22.03 2.88 10.61
N ASP A 81 -21.78 1.56 10.69
CA ASP A 81 -20.74 0.98 11.58
C ASP A 81 -19.43 0.64 10.86
N MET A 82 -19.12 1.35 9.77
CA MET A 82 -17.93 1.11 8.99
C MET A 82 -16.69 1.60 9.75
N ARG A 83 -15.60 0.81 9.66
CA ARG A 83 -14.27 1.21 10.08
C ARG A 83 -13.34 1.27 8.87
N TYR A 84 -12.17 1.86 9.03
CA TYR A 84 -11.36 2.25 7.90
C TYR A 84 -9.92 1.77 8.03
N LEU A 85 -9.33 1.39 6.89
CA LEU A 85 -7.89 1.25 6.75
C LEU A 85 -7.37 2.44 5.97
N ALA A 86 -6.40 3.16 6.54
CA ALA A 86 -5.70 4.22 5.82
C ALA A 86 -4.78 3.57 4.78
N TYR A 87 -5.05 3.83 3.50
CA TYR A 87 -4.32 3.22 2.39
C TYR A 87 -3.35 4.23 1.77
N PHE A 88 -2.10 4.10 2.13
CA PHE A 88 -0.99 4.83 1.54
C PHE A 88 -0.67 4.22 0.18
N GLN A 89 -1.14 4.81 -0.90
CA GLN A 89 -1.10 4.19 -2.23
C GLN A 89 -0.24 4.92 -3.25
N ALA A 90 -0.26 6.24 -3.28
CA ALA A 90 0.50 7.00 -4.28
C ALA A 90 2.00 6.85 -4.08
N TYR A 91 2.73 6.43 -5.13
CA TYR A 91 4.18 6.25 -5.15
C TYR A 91 4.71 5.14 -4.21
N SER A 92 5.83 5.40 -3.51
CA SER A 92 6.49 4.42 -2.64
C SER A 92 6.43 4.89 -1.19
N ASN A 93 5.50 4.36 -0.43
CA ASN A 93 5.10 4.91 0.86
C ASN A 93 6.00 4.49 2.04
N THR A 94 7.14 3.87 1.77
CA THR A 94 8.25 3.66 2.71
C THR A 94 9.51 4.43 2.28
N TYR A 95 9.42 5.24 1.21
CA TYR A 95 10.56 5.97 0.66
C TYR A 95 10.69 7.36 1.29
N ALA A 96 11.04 7.36 2.57
CA ALA A 96 11.31 8.55 3.37
C ALA A 96 12.14 8.20 4.61
N SER A 97 12.54 9.21 5.41
CA SER A 97 13.15 8.97 6.71
C SER A 97 12.17 8.29 7.67
N LEU A 98 12.69 7.49 8.60
CA LEU A 98 11.86 6.79 9.59
C LEU A 98 10.99 7.75 10.41
N ASP A 99 11.51 8.92 10.78
CA ASP A 99 10.75 9.91 11.55
C ASP A 99 9.56 10.48 10.74
N THR A 100 9.75 10.68 9.43
CA THR A 100 8.65 11.07 8.54
C THR A 100 7.58 9.99 8.47
N LEU A 101 7.99 8.73 8.33
CA LEU A 101 7.07 7.59 8.28
C LEU A 101 6.29 7.46 9.59
N LYS A 102 6.96 7.52 10.74
CA LYS A 102 6.33 7.50 12.07
C LYS A 102 5.23 8.55 12.17
N ARG A 103 5.58 9.80 11.92
CA ARG A 103 4.64 10.93 12.02
C ARG A 103 3.40 10.73 11.15
N LEU A 104 3.56 10.28 9.90
CA LEU A 104 2.45 10.13 8.95
C LEU A 104 1.58 8.90 9.27
N TYR A 105 2.18 7.79 9.67
CA TYR A 105 1.44 6.58 10.03
C TYR A 105 0.69 6.76 11.36
N GLU A 106 1.32 7.39 12.34
CA GLU A 106 0.69 7.71 13.63
C GLU A 106 -0.47 8.71 13.45
N GLU A 107 -0.31 9.75 12.61
CA GLU A 107 -1.40 10.66 12.26
C GLU A 107 -2.60 9.92 11.67
N ALA A 108 -2.36 8.95 10.78
CA ALA A 108 -3.42 8.13 10.22
C ALA A 108 -4.12 7.29 11.28
N LEU A 109 -3.36 6.61 12.15
CA LEU A 109 -3.89 5.74 13.19
C LEU A 109 -4.64 6.49 14.30
N GLN A 110 -4.25 7.75 14.56
CA GLN A 110 -4.94 8.63 15.51
C GLN A 110 -6.25 9.24 14.94
N THR A 111 -6.56 8.98 13.66
CA THR A 111 -7.81 9.46 13.06
C THR A 111 -8.95 8.53 13.47
N ASP A 112 -10.02 9.10 14.01
CA ASP A 112 -11.18 8.36 14.50
C ASP A 112 -11.72 7.37 13.46
N GLY A 113 -12.05 6.14 13.90
CA GLY A 113 -12.55 5.06 13.05
C GLY A 113 -11.51 4.38 12.15
N VAL A 114 -10.25 4.81 12.16
CA VAL A 114 -9.14 4.10 11.49
C VAL A 114 -8.66 2.97 12.40
N VAL A 115 -8.64 1.75 11.89
CA VAL A 115 -8.29 0.52 12.64
C VAL A 115 -7.02 -0.14 12.11
N GLY A 116 -6.34 0.47 11.15
CA GLY A 116 -5.10 -0.06 10.61
C GLY A 116 -4.63 0.64 9.35
N LEU A 117 -3.51 0.16 8.83
CA LEU A 117 -2.84 0.72 7.65
C LEU A 117 -2.70 -0.32 6.55
N VAL A 118 -2.78 0.15 5.31
CA VAL A 118 -2.30 -0.56 4.13
C VAL A 118 -1.23 0.32 3.47
N ILE A 119 -0.03 -0.21 3.32
CA ILE A 119 1.14 0.56 2.86
C ILE A 119 1.59 -0.01 1.52
N GLY A 120 1.19 0.67 0.43
CA GLY A 120 1.65 0.34 -0.92
C GLY A 120 3.07 0.87 -1.14
N THR A 121 4.00 0.00 -1.51
CA THR A 121 5.38 0.41 -1.71
C THR A 121 6.13 -0.47 -2.71
N ARG A 122 7.34 -0.07 -3.05
CA ARG A 122 8.29 -0.85 -3.84
C ARG A 122 9.12 -1.77 -2.95
N PRO A 123 9.48 -2.98 -3.42
CA PRO A 123 10.33 -3.91 -2.67
C PRO A 123 11.73 -3.35 -2.32
N ASP A 124 12.26 -2.47 -3.18
CA ASP A 124 13.58 -1.83 -3.00
C ASP A 124 13.54 -0.55 -2.14
N CYS A 125 12.37 -0.20 -1.59
CA CYS A 125 12.18 0.96 -0.72
C CYS A 125 11.96 0.60 0.76
N VAL A 126 12.29 -0.62 1.17
CA VAL A 126 12.24 -1.04 2.58
C VAL A 126 13.64 -1.29 3.12
N THR A 127 13.88 -0.88 4.35
CA THR A 127 15.08 -1.18 5.11
C THR A 127 14.73 -1.99 6.35
N SER A 128 15.71 -2.69 6.94
CA SER A 128 15.49 -3.42 8.20
C SER A 128 14.91 -2.52 9.29
N GLU A 129 15.42 -1.30 9.43
CA GLU A 129 14.95 -0.32 10.41
C GLU A 129 13.46 0.04 10.22
N ILE A 130 13.04 0.28 8.96
CA ILE A 130 11.64 0.56 8.63
C ILE A 130 10.77 -0.65 8.92
N LEU A 131 11.22 -1.85 8.53
CA LEU A 131 10.48 -3.08 8.78
C LEU A 131 10.39 -3.41 10.26
N ASP A 132 11.44 -3.15 11.05
CA ASP A 132 11.41 -3.34 12.51
C ASP A 132 10.40 -2.40 13.17
N TYR A 133 10.34 -1.13 12.76
CA TYR A 133 9.33 -0.18 13.22
C TYR A 133 7.90 -0.65 12.86
N ILE A 134 7.66 -0.98 11.60
CA ILE A 134 6.34 -1.45 11.15
C ILE A 134 5.96 -2.77 11.83
N GLY A 135 6.92 -3.68 12.05
CA GLY A 135 6.70 -4.92 12.78
C GLY A 135 6.29 -4.69 14.24
N ASN A 136 6.91 -3.72 14.92
CA ASN A 136 6.49 -3.34 16.27
C ASN A 136 5.08 -2.71 16.26
N LEU A 137 4.78 -1.88 15.28
CA LEU A 137 3.47 -1.25 15.14
C LEU A 137 2.38 -2.28 14.79
N SER A 138 2.69 -3.29 13.97
CA SER A 138 1.75 -4.35 13.56
C SER A 138 1.31 -5.28 14.69
N ARG A 139 2.04 -5.31 15.81
CA ARG A 139 1.62 -6.03 17.03
C ARG A 139 0.50 -5.31 17.79
N GLN A 140 0.27 -4.04 17.52
CA GLN A 140 -0.70 -3.18 18.21
C GLN A 140 -1.91 -2.87 17.33
N THR A 141 -1.75 -2.91 16.01
CA THR A 141 -2.80 -2.57 15.06
C THR A 141 -2.66 -3.37 13.77
N PHE A 142 -3.72 -3.39 12.97
CA PHE A 142 -3.73 -4.12 11.70
C PHE A 142 -2.90 -3.40 10.64
N ILE A 143 -1.86 -4.04 10.12
CA ILE A 143 -1.01 -3.49 9.07
C ILE A 143 -0.76 -4.51 7.97
N ILE A 144 -0.89 -4.07 6.73
CA ILE A 144 -0.45 -4.81 5.55
C ILE A 144 0.55 -3.96 4.78
N ILE A 145 1.66 -4.55 4.34
CA ILE A 145 2.52 -3.97 3.30
C ILE A 145 2.14 -4.62 1.97
N GLU A 146 1.74 -3.81 0.99
CA GLU A 146 1.45 -4.23 -0.37
C GLU A 146 2.62 -3.86 -1.30
N TYR A 147 3.33 -4.88 -1.79
CA TYR A 147 4.46 -4.70 -2.69
C TYR A 147 4.05 -4.73 -4.15
N GLY A 148 4.46 -3.74 -4.92
CA GLY A 148 4.42 -3.80 -6.38
C GLY A 148 5.48 -4.75 -6.91
N ILE A 149 5.16 -6.01 -7.13
CA ILE A 149 6.03 -7.04 -7.72
C ILE A 149 6.02 -6.90 -9.24
N GLU A 150 4.83 -6.74 -9.79
CA GLU A 150 4.41 -6.57 -11.19
C GLU A 150 4.62 -7.83 -12.03
N SER A 151 5.82 -8.43 -12.04
CA SER A 151 6.18 -9.66 -12.76
C SER A 151 7.24 -10.45 -12.01
N ASN A 152 7.29 -11.75 -12.24
CA ASN A 152 8.37 -12.65 -11.81
C ASN A 152 9.47 -12.80 -12.88
N ASN A 153 9.34 -12.14 -14.02
CA ASN A 153 10.27 -12.20 -15.14
C ASN A 153 11.14 -10.93 -15.19
N ASN A 154 12.43 -11.08 -14.92
CA ASN A 154 13.37 -9.95 -14.93
C ASN A 154 13.52 -9.28 -16.30
N VAL A 155 13.32 -10.02 -17.42
CA VAL A 155 13.31 -9.43 -18.76
C VAL A 155 12.10 -8.47 -18.90
N THR A 156 10.93 -8.88 -18.43
CA THR A 156 9.73 -8.03 -18.40
C THR A 156 9.93 -6.83 -17.48
N LEU A 157 10.45 -7.05 -16.26
CA LEU A 157 10.72 -5.95 -15.32
C LEU A 157 11.66 -4.89 -15.92
N ASN A 158 12.67 -5.31 -16.67
CA ASN A 158 13.54 -4.38 -17.41
C ASN A 158 12.80 -3.63 -18.50
N LYS A 159 11.97 -4.34 -19.32
CA LYS A 159 11.18 -3.71 -20.40
C LYS A 159 10.22 -2.65 -19.88
N ILE A 160 9.60 -2.87 -18.72
CA ILE A 160 8.67 -1.91 -18.12
C ILE A 160 9.37 -0.86 -17.24
N ASN A 161 10.69 -0.80 -17.29
CA ASN A 161 11.51 0.12 -16.49
C ASN A 161 11.21 0.02 -14.99
N ARG A 162 11.12 -1.21 -14.43
CA ARG A 162 10.76 -1.40 -13.02
C ARG A 162 11.87 -0.96 -12.06
N GLY A 163 13.12 -1.13 -12.44
CA GLY A 163 14.30 -0.67 -11.68
C GLY A 163 14.71 -1.54 -10.49
N HIS A 164 14.04 -2.69 -10.29
CA HIS A 164 14.47 -3.75 -9.37
C HIS A 164 14.16 -5.12 -9.95
N SER A 165 14.82 -6.17 -9.46
CA SER A 165 14.61 -7.54 -9.89
C SER A 165 13.53 -8.27 -9.08
N PHE A 166 13.11 -9.43 -9.55
CA PHE A 166 12.18 -10.31 -8.83
C PHE A 166 12.78 -10.81 -7.51
N GLU A 167 14.09 -11.10 -7.46
CA GLU A 167 14.78 -11.52 -6.25
C GLU A 167 14.73 -10.43 -5.15
N CYS A 168 14.73 -9.15 -5.54
CA CYS A 168 14.50 -8.05 -4.62
C CYS A 168 13.10 -8.13 -3.99
N SER A 169 12.08 -8.45 -4.78
CA SER A 169 10.71 -8.67 -4.28
C SER A 169 10.64 -9.84 -3.31
N CYS A 170 11.27 -10.98 -3.67
CA CYS A 170 11.31 -12.16 -2.80
C CYS A 170 11.97 -11.86 -1.45
N ARG A 171 13.12 -11.14 -1.46
CA ARG A 171 13.81 -10.74 -0.24
C ARG A 171 12.95 -9.83 0.64
N ALA A 172 12.37 -8.76 0.06
CA ALA A 172 11.53 -7.83 0.81
C ALA A 172 10.33 -8.52 1.46
N ILE A 173 9.65 -9.41 0.72
CA ILE A 173 8.52 -10.18 1.24
C ILE A 173 8.96 -11.10 2.38
N LYS A 174 10.09 -11.81 2.22
CA LYS A 174 10.63 -12.69 3.23
C LYS A 174 10.93 -11.93 4.53
N GLU A 175 11.71 -10.84 4.44
CA GLU A 175 12.09 -10.01 5.58
C GLU A 175 10.88 -9.40 6.29
N THR A 176 9.84 -9.03 5.54
CA THR A 176 8.57 -8.52 6.08
C THR A 176 7.82 -9.60 6.85
N LYS A 177 7.71 -10.80 6.29
CA LYS A 177 7.04 -11.94 6.93
C LYS A 177 7.78 -12.43 8.17
N GLU A 178 9.11 -12.42 8.20
CA GLU A 178 9.92 -12.76 9.37
C GLU A 178 9.65 -11.85 10.58
N ARG A 179 9.16 -10.64 10.34
CA ARG A 179 8.73 -9.68 11.38
C ARG A 179 7.24 -9.79 11.76
N GLY A 180 6.54 -10.78 11.20
CA GLY A 180 5.12 -11.01 11.47
C GLY A 180 4.17 -10.02 10.81
N ILE A 181 4.65 -9.23 9.82
CA ILE A 181 3.82 -8.25 9.11
C ILE A 181 3.06 -8.95 7.99
N LEU A 182 1.75 -8.66 7.85
CA LEU A 182 0.95 -9.14 6.74
C LEU A 182 1.46 -8.54 5.42
N THR A 183 1.51 -9.36 4.39
CA THR A 183 2.12 -8.98 3.11
C THR A 183 1.15 -9.26 1.96
N GLY A 184 0.94 -8.27 1.11
CA GLY A 184 0.26 -8.38 -0.18
C GLY A 184 1.25 -8.18 -1.33
N GLY A 185 0.92 -8.69 -2.51
CA GLY A 185 1.69 -8.48 -3.72
C GLY A 185 0.80 -8.10 -4.88
N HIS A 186 1.16 -7.04 -5.60
CA HIS A 186 0.51 -6.63 -6.83
C HIS A 186 1.28 -7.22 -8.01
N VAL A 187 0.55 -7.86 -8.92
CA VAL A 187 1.06 -8.39 -10.18
C VAL A 187 0.22 -7.87 -11.33
N ILE A 188 0.84 -7.67 -12.48
CA ILE A 188 0.16 -7.24 -13.70
C ILE A 188 0.16 -8.40 -14.68
N LEU A 189 -1.02 -8.81 -15.11
CA LEU A 189 -1.19 -9.85 -16.14
C LEU A 189 -1.19 -9.20 -17.53
N GLY A 190 -0.56 -9.85 -18.50
CA GLY A 190 -0.52 -9.38 -19.89
C GLY A 190 0.48 -8.26 -20.15
N LEU A 191 1.56 -8.19 -19.38
CA LEU A 191 2.67 -7.29 -19.68
C LEU A 191 3.33 -7.65 -21.03
N PRO A 192 3.98 -6.68 -21.72
CA PRO A 192 4.56 -6.92 -23.05
C PRO A 192 5.55 -8.09 -23.07
N GLY A 193 5.19 -9.17 -23.75
CA GLY A 193 5.97 -10.40 -23.86
C GLY A 193 5.67 -11.47 -22.82
N GLU A 194 4.60 -11.29 -22.05
CA GLU A 194 4.01 -12.31 -21.17
C GLU A 194 2.67 -12.76 -21.73
N THR A 195 2.36 -14.06 -21.60
CA THR A 195 1.11 -14.70 -22.05
C THR A 195 0.25 -15.07 -20.85
#